data_6dded2d6fdf32d334caa4156be2468b0
#
_entry.id   6dded2d6fdf32d334caa4156be2468b0
#
_cell.length_a   1.000
_cell.length_b   1.000
_cell.length_c   1.000
_cell.angle_alpha   90.00
_cell.angle_beta   90.00
_cell.angle_gamma   90.00
#
_symmetry.space_group_name_H-M   'P 1'
#
loop_
_entity.id
_entity.type
_entity.pdbx_description
1 polymer ?
#
loop_
_entity_poly.entity_id
_entity_poly.type
_entity_poly.pdbx_seq_one_letter_code
_entity_poly.pdbx_strand_id
1 'polypeptide(L)'
;VLGDERMGVGVAVAPRAVLTAHYLVLGASSVHVAAFDGRERAVREAAVDHETGFALLHLDGPELRPSPLAPTGRLPAGAPVFLLTCQDENERKGASGHVMVVGPFEAFWEYMLDQAIMTTVVNPGLAGAPLFDAQGLLVGIVSLGLSAVGRYSLAIPIDLFLERREEMESGARSPDRPFRAWVGFYPQAFDGGVAVTGLVSGGPADKAGLTRGDLLLSVDGTAVGSLRDLYTALWRKGPGDTVGFQVLRESAILVVEVIAGDREDFYK
;
A
#
# COMPACT_ATOMS: atom_id res chain seq x y z
N VAL A 1 -10.10 -9.99 6.57
CA VAL A 1 -9.24 -11.19 6.66
C VAL A 1 -8.85 -11.54 5.25
N LEU A 2 -7.54 -11.55 4.97
CA LEU A 2 -7.01 -12.01 3.69
C LEU A 2 -7.19 -13.53 3.65
N GLY A 3 -7.72 -14.08 2.52
CA GLY A 3 -7.96 -15.52 2.39
C GLY A 3 -6.68 -16.35 2.41
N ASP A 4 -6.83 -17.68 2.58
CA ASP A 4 -5.71 -18.62 2.67
C ASP A 4 -4.92 -18.74 1.36
N GLU A 5 -5.57 -18.49 0.22
CA GLU A 5 -4.96 -18.48 -1.11
C GLU A 5 -5.27 -17.16 -1.82
N ARG A 6 -4.26 -16.53 -2.39
CA ARG A 6 -4.38 -15.25 -3.09
C ARG A 6 -3.70 -15.31 -4.44
N MET A 7 -4.40 -14.83 -5.45
CA MET A 7 -3.87 -14.65 -6.79
C MET A 7 -3.69 -13.17 -7.09
N GLY A 8 -2.66 -12.85 -7.83
CA GLY A 8 -2.37 -11.48 -8.24
C GLY A 8 -1.54 -11.40 -9.51
N VAL A 9 -1.27 -10.20 -9.94
CA VAL A 9 -0.42 -9.91 -11.08
C VAL A 9 0.84 -9.20 -10.60
N GLY A 10 1.96 -9.48 -11.25
CA GLY A 10 3.20 -8.76 -11.06
C GLY A 10 3.85 -8.43 -12.40
N VAL A 11 4.83 -7.57 -12.38
CA VAL A 11 5.61 -7.17 -13.54
C VAL A 11 7.10 -7.33 -13.28
N ALA A 12 7.84 -7.90 -14.24
CA ALA A 12 9.29 -7.98 -14.13
C ALA A 12 9.89 -6.57 -14.22
N VAL A 13 10.65 -6.17 -13.20
CA VAL A 13 11.39 -4.90 -13.11
C VAL A 13 12.90 -5.12 -13.18
N ALA A 14 13.35 -6.36 -13.00
CA ALA A 14 14.72 -6.82 -13.23
C ALA A 14 14.67 -8.29 -13.75
N PRO A 15 15.77 -8.84 -14.28
CA PRO A 15 15.77 -10.20 -14.85
C PRO A 15 15.26 -11.29 -13.91
N ARG A 16 15.42 -11.11 -12.61
CA ARG A 16 14.98 -12.06 -11.57
C ARG A 16 14.18 -11.39 -10.47
N ALA A 17 13.48 -10.30 -10.78
CA ALA A 17 12.67 -9.59 -9.81
C ALA A 17 11.33 -9.16 -10.41
N VAL A 18 10.25 -9.44 -9.68
CA VAL A 18 8.88 -9.09 -10.03
C VAL A 18 8.32 -8.16 -8.97
N LEU A 19 7.80 -7.02 -9.40
CA LEU A 19 7.13 -6.04 -8.54
C LEU A 19 5.62 -6.29 -8.56
N THR A 20 5.01 -6.23 -7.37
CA THR A 20 3.56 -6.36 -7.19
C THR A 20 3.07 -5.54 -6.00
N ALA A 21 1.76 -5.58 -5.70
CA ALA A 21 1.19 -4.97 -4.50
C ALA A 21 1.47 -5.84 -3.26
N HIS A 22 1.94 -5.23 -2.18
CA HIS A 22 2.43 -5.93 -0.99
C HIS A 22 1.41 -6.86 -0.33
N TYR A 23 0.13 -6.46 -0.27
CA TYR A 23 -0.91 -7.25 0.38
C TYR A 23 -1.18 -8.60 -0.29
N LEU A 24 -0.74 -8.79 -1.53
CA LEU A 24 -0.85 -10.08 -2.22
C LEU A 24 0.04 -11.16 -1.59
N VAL A 25 1.13 -10.75 -0.98
CA VAL A 25 2.12 -11.68 -0.38
C VAL A 25 2.21 -11.58 1.14
N LEU A 26 1.49 -10.65 1.75
CA LEU A 26 1.52 -10.43 3.19
C LEU A 26 1.08 -11.68 3.96
N GLY A 27 1.96 -12.20 4.84
CA GLY A 27 1.70 -13.40 5.64
C GLY A 27 1.59 -14.71 4.82
N ALA A 28 2.05 -14.71 3.55
CA ALA A 28 2.08 -15.92 2.74
C ALA A 28 3.21 -16.84 3.19
N SER A 29 2.91 -18.12 3.40
CA SER A 29 3.91 -19.15 3.70
C SER A 29 4.73 -19.57 2.47
N SER A 30 4.17 -19.38 1.27
CA SER A 30 4.85 -19.62 0.00
C SER A 30 4.28 -18.71 -1.08
N VAL A 31 5.13 -18.31 -2.02
CA VAL A 31 4.74 -17.48 -3.18
C VAL A 31 5.35 -18.12 -4.44
N HIS A 32 4.55 -18.22 -5.49
CA HIS A 32 4.97 -18.73 -6.79
C HIS A 32 4.61 -17.71 -7.88
N VAL A 33 5.44 -17.62 -8.91
CA VAL A 33 5.22 -16.76 -10.05
C VAL A 33 5.07 -17.59 -11.30
N ALA A 34 3.87 -17.64 -11.86
CA ALA A 34 3.63 -18.18 -13.20
C ALA A 34 3.98 -17.12 -14.24
N ALA A 35 5.01 -17.35 -15.04
CA ALA A 35 5.43 -16.38 -16.05
C ALA A 35 4.77 -16.61 -17.42
N PHE A 36 4.97 -15.64 -18.30
CA PHE A 36 4.39 -15.67 -19.66
C PHE A 36 4.79 -16.89 -20.51
N ASP A 37 5.95 -17.49 -20.20
CA ASP A 37 6.43 -18.69 -20.88
C ASP A 37 5.76 -19.99 -20.37
N GLY A 38 4.75 -19.88 -19.50
CA GLY A 38 4.05 -21.00 -18.87
C GLY A 38 4.85 -21.73 -17.80
N ARG A 39 5.99 -21.22 -17.40
CA ARG A 39 6.84 -21.82 -16.36
C ARG A 39 6.61 -21.15 -15.03
N GLU A 40 6.43 -21.93 -14.01
CA GLU A 40 6.48 -21.46 -12.62
C GLU A 40 7.91 -21.18 -12.18
N ARG A 41 8.06 -20.17 -11.35
CA ARG A 41 9.30 -19.80 -10.67
C ARG A 41 9.05 -19.68 -9.18
N ALA A 42 9.92 -20.32 -8.42
CA ALA A 42 9.90 -20.17 -6.97
C ALA A 42 10.37 -18.77 -6.60
N VAL A 43 9.71 -18.17 -5.62
CA VAL A 43 10.14 -16.94 -4.99
C VAL A 43 11.10 -17.32 -3.85
N ARG A 44 12.37 -16.90 -3.98
CA ARG A 44 13.38 -17.11 -2.96
C ARG A 44 13.18 -16.20 -1.77
N GLU A 45 12.79 -14.97 -2.05
CA GLU A 45 12.65 -13.90 -1.05
C GLU A 45 11.62 -12.88 -1.54
N ALA A 46 10.83 -12.36 -0.62
CA ALA A 46 9.90 -11.27 -0.88
C ALA A 46 10.27 -10.08 0.01
N ALA A 47 10.78 -8.99 -0.59
CA ALA A 47 10.98 -7.74 0.11
C ALA A 47 9.68 -6.94 0.10
N VAL A 48 9.08 -6.75 1.28
CA VAL A 48 7.81 -6.06 1.46
C VAL A 48 8.06 -4.66 2.01
N ASP A 49 7.48 -3.65 1.39
CA ASP A 49 7.49 -2.28 1.89
C ASP A 49 6.05 -1.82 2.17
N HIS A 50 5.68 -1.81 3.45
CA HIS A 50 4.36 -1.39 3.90
C HIS A 50 4.09 0.11 3.71
N GLU A 51 5.13 0.93 3.60
CA GLU A 51 4.98 2.37 3.43
C GLU A 51 4.61 2.74 2.00
N THR A 52 5.24 2.10 1.02
CA THR A 52 4.91 2.30 -0.39
C THR A 52 3.76 1.42 -0.85
N GLY A 53 3.58 0.26 -0.23
CA GLY A 53 2.61 -0.73 -0.64
C GLY A 53 3.12 -1.70 -1.70
N PHE A 54 4.43 -1.73 -1.97
CA PHE A 54 5.07 -2.66 -2.90
C PHE A 54 5.60 -3.93 -2.23
N ALA A 55 5.66 -4.99 -3.02
CA ALA A 55 6.47 -6.16 -2.75
C ALA A 55 7.34 -6.47 -3.97
N LEU A 56 8.63 -6.68 -3.75
CA LEU A 56 9.59 -7.14 -4.74
C LEU A 56 9.89 -8.61 -4.49
N LEU A 57 9.57 -9.45 -5.47
CA LEU A 57 9.74 -10.90 -5.41
C LEU A 57 11.02 -11.28 -6.13
N HIS A 58 12.00 -11.80 -5.40
CA HIS A 58 13.24 -12.33 -5.96
C HIS A 58 13.05 -13.77 -6.41
N LEU A 59 13.29 -14.02 -7.67
CA LEU A 59 13.00 -15.30 -8.33
C LEU A 59 14.25 -16.16 -8.49
N ASP A 60 14.07 -17.47 -8.35
CA ASP A 60 15.00 -18.47 -8.86
C ASP A 60 14.66 -18.86 -10.30
N GLY A 61 15.65 -19.38 -11.02
CA GLY A 61 15.45 -19.94 -12.35
C GLY A 61 15.72 -18.96 -13.51
N PRO A 62 15.09 -19.20 -14.68
CA PRO A 62 15.36 -18.44 -15.89
C PRO A 62 14.99 -16.96 -15.75
N GLU A 63 15.76 -16.11 -16.41
CA GLU A 63 15.54 -14.66 -16.42
C GLU A 63 14.25 -14.28 -17.16
N LEU A 64 13.62 -13.23 -16.64
CA LEU A 64 12.50 -12.55 -17.25
C LEU A 64 13.00 -11.34 -18.04
N ARG A 65 12.22 -10.88 -19.01
CA ARG A 65 12.48 -9.61 -19.68
C ARG A 65 11.87 -8.47 -18.85
N PRO A 66 12.67 -7.55 -18.30
CA PRO A 66 12.15 -6.44 -17.51
C PRO A 66 11.34 -5.46 -18.38
N SER A 67 10.30 -4.90 -17.80
CA SER A 67 9.57 -3.77 -18.38
C SER A 67 10.38 -2.48 -18.21
N PRO A 68 10.42 -1.61 -19.20
CA PRO A 68 11.04 -0.30 -19.05
C PRO A 68 10.21 0.56 -18.10
N LEU A 69 10.88 1.29 -17.21
CA LEU A 69 10.26 2.12 -16.17
C LEU A 69 10.34 3.60 -16.56
N ALA A 70 9.32 4.37 -16.19
CA ALA A 70 9.35 5.83 -16.32
C ALA A 70 8.74 6.52 -15.10
N PRO A 71 9.41 7.55 -14.55
CA PRO A 71 8.86 8.37 -13.48
C PRO A 71 7.51 9.00 -13.85
N THR A 72 6.59 9.05 -12.87
CA THR A 72 5.21 9.55 -13.06
C THR A 72 5.11 11.06 -13.22
N GLY A 73 6.16 11.82 -12.90
CA GLY A 73 6.18 13.28 -13.08
C GLY A 73 5.89 13.77 -14.50
N ARG A 74 5.72 12.84 -15.46
CA ARG A 74 5.33 13.09 -16.85
C ARG A 74 3.87 12.79 -17.16
N LEU A 75 3.07 12.41 -16.15
CA LEU A 75 1.67 12.02 -16.34
C LEU A 75 0.72 13.19 -15.99
N PRO A 76 0.39 14.08 -16.92
CA PRO A 76 -0.64 15.07 -16.66
C PRO A 76 -2.03 14.42 -16.59
N ALA A 77 -2.99 15.11 -15.96
CA ALA A 77 -4.40 14.73 -16.07
C ALA A 77 -4.81 14.65 -17.56
N GLY A 78 -5.58 13.61 -17.89
CA GLY A 78 -5.96 13.29 -19.26
C GLY A 78 -4.92 12.48 -20.05
N ALA A 79 -3.73 12.22 -19.50
CA ALA A 79 -2.75 11.35 -20.19
C ALA A 79 -3.32 9.94 -20.42
N PRO A 80 -3.18 9.37 -21.61
CA PRO A 80 -3.65 8.02 -21.89
C PRO A 80 -2.75 7.00 -21.16
N VAL A 81 -3.40 6.02 -20.53
CA VAL A 81 -2.74 4.92 -19.84
C VAL A 81 -3.46 3.60 -20.11
N PHE A 82 -2.76 2.49 -19.99
CA PHE A 82 -3.36 1.17 -20.05
C PHE A 82 -2.75 0.24 -19.01
N LEU A 83 -3.49 -0.77 -18.62
CA LEU A 83 -3.00 -1.85 -17.77
C LEU A 83 -3.09 -3.20 -18.47
N LEU A 84 -2.25 -4.13 -18.03
CA LEU A 84 -2.31 -5.54 -18.37
C LEU A 84 -2.55 -6.34 -17.09
N THR A 85 -3.52 -7.21 -17.10
CA THR A 85 -3.89 -8.03 -15.95
C THR A 85 -4.15 -9.48 -16.38
N CYS A 86 -4.33 -10.35 -15.40
CA CYS A 86 -4.83 -11.70 -15.59
C CYS A 86 -6.19 -11.84 -14.89
N GLN A 87 -7.06 -12.65 -15.43
CA GLN A 87 -8.29 -13.06 -14.76
C GLN A 87 -8.02 -14.34 -13.97
N ASP A 88 -7.19 -15.20 -14.54
CA ASP A 88 -6.62 -16.40 -13.95
C ASP A 88 -5.23 -16.66 -14.58
N GLU A 89 -4.68 -17.83 -14.39
CA GLU A 89 -3.36 -18.21 -14.93
C GLU A 89 -3.29 -18.23 -16.47
N ASN A 90 -4.42 -18.40 -17.12
CA ASN A 90 -4.50 -18.61 -18.58
C ASN A 90 -5.07 -17.41 -19.34
N GLU A 91 -5.93 -16.63 -18.69
CA GLU A 91 -6.63 -15.52 -19.33
C GLU A 91 -6.02 -14.17 -18.97
N ARG A 92 -5.45 -13.49 -19.96
CA ARG A 92 -4.92 -12.13 -19.86
C ARG A 92 -5.89 -11.13 -20.43
N LYS A 93 -5.98 -9.97 -19.77
CA LYS A 93 -6.83 -8.85 -20.16
C LYS A 93 -6.06 -7.55 -20.17
N GLY A 94 -6.44 -6.68 -21.08
CA GLY A 94 -6.01 -5.29 -21.10
C GLY A 94 -7.18 -4.36 -20.91
N ALA A 95 -6.93 -3.23 -20.28
CA ALA A 95 -7.88 -2.12 -20.20
C ALA A 95 -7.14 -0.81 -20.40
N SER A 96 -7.80 0.17 -21.02
CA SER A 96 -7.24 1.50 -21.26
C SER A 96 -8.14 2.59 -20.72
N GLY A 97 -7.56 3.74 -20.47
CA GLY A 97 -8.24 4.92 -19.95
C GLY A 97 -7.29 6.09 -19.87
N HIS A 98 -7.52 6.98 -18.92
CA HIS A 98 -6.76 8.20 -18.76
C HIS A 98 -6.44 8.45 -17.29
N VAL A 99 -5.35 9.15 -17.03
CA VAL A 99 -5.05 9.67 -15.70
C VAL A 99 -6.11 10.71 -15.34
N MET A 100 -6.74 10.56 -14.18
CA MET A 100 -7.65 11.57 -13.62
C MET A 100 -6.87 12.63 -12.88
N VAL A 101 -6.03 12.17 -11.96
CA VAL A 101 -5.18 13.01 -11.12
C VAL A 101 -4.01 12.17 -10.58
N VAL A 102 -2.88 12.83 -10.38
CA VAL A 102 -1.79 12.34 -9.54
C VAL A 102 -1.77 13.21 -8.30
N GLY A 103 -2.02 12.64 -7.14
CA GLY A 103 -2.20 13.41 -5.92
C GLY A 103 -2.34 12.55 -4.67
N PRO A 104 -2.61 13.18 -3.53
CA PRO A 104 -2.62 12.50 -2.24
C PRO A 104 -3.74 11.47 -2.13
N PHE A 105 -3.45 10.41 -1.39
CA PHE A 105 -4.41 9.37 -1.03
C PHE A 105 -4.19 8.92 0.41
N GLU A 106 -5.23 8.94 1.21
CA GLU A 106 -5.26 8.46 2.59
C GLU A 106 -6.26 7.31 2.73
N ALA A 107 -5.78 6.16 3.21
CA ALA A 107 -6.61 5.01 3.49
C ALA A 107 -6.91 4.88 4.99
N PHE A 108 -7.99 4.19 5.33
CA PHE A 108 -8.42 3.98 6.72
C PHE A 108 -7.69 2.84 7.46
N TRP A 109 -6.59 2.31 6.90
CA TRP A 109 -5.78 1.25 7.51
C TRP A 109 -4.32 1.66 7.71
N GLU A 110 -4.09 2.89 8.15
CA GLU A 110 -2.77 3.48 8.38
C GLU A 110 -1.86 3.40 7.12
N TYR A 111 -2.38 3.92 6.02
CA TYR A 111 -1.66 3.98 4.76
C TYR A 111 -1.95 5.31 4.06
N MET A 112 -0.90 5.97 3.58
CA MET A 112 -0.99 7.24 2.88
C MET A 112 0.08 7.33 1.81
N LEU A 113 -0.31 7.87 0.66
CA LEU A 113 0.60 8.25 -0.42
C LEU A 113 0.46 9.76 -0.66
N ASP A 114 1.58 10.44 -0.83
CA ASP A 114 1.57 11.85 -1.24
C ASP A 114 1.21 12.03 -2.70
N GLN A 115 1.58 11.05 -3.51
CA GLN A 115 1.30 10.99 -4.93
C GLN A 115 0.75 9.60 -5.27
N ALA A 116 -0.53 9.47 -5.51
CA ALA A 116 -1.16 8.25 -6.04
C ALA A 116 -1.69 8.55 -7.44
N ILE A 117 -1.64 7.60 -8.35
CA ILE A 117 -2.22 7.75 -9.68
C ILE A 117 -3.67 7.28 -9.63
N MET A 118 -4.63 8.18 -9.78
CA MET A 118 -6.03 7.84 -9.98
C MET A 118 -6.34 7.85 -11.47
N THR A 119 -6.90 6.75 -11.97
CA THR A 119 -7.14 6.56 -13.39
C THR A 119 -8.55 6.04 -13.67
N THR A 120 -9.12 6.42 -14.82
CA THR A 120 -10.41 5.91 -15.30
C THR A 120 -10.33 4.45 -15.79
N VAL A 121 -9.14 3.86 -15.82
CA VAL A 121 -8.99 2.44 -16.16
C VAL A 121 -9.61 1.59 -15.05
N VAL A 122 -10.62 0.81 -15.41
CA VAL A 122 -11.19 -0.19 -14.51
C VAL A 122 -10.41 -1.48 -14.71
N ASN A 123 -9.76 -1.97 -13.64
CA ASN A 123 -9.04 -3.24 -13.71
C ASN A 123 -10.03 -4.41 -13.86
N PRO A 124 -10.00 -5.15 -15.00
CA PRO A 124 -10.94 -6.24 -15.25
C PRO A 124 -10.51 -7.59 -14.66
N GLY A 125 -9.41 -7.62 -13.92
CA GLY A 125 -8.83 -8.86 -13.39
C GLY A 125 -8.21 -8.69 -12.01
N LEU A 126 -7.15 -9.43 -11.77
CA LEU A 126 -6.47 -9.54 -10.49
C LEU A 126 -5.70 -8.26 -10.12
N ALA A 127 -5.52 -8.03 -8.84
CA ALA A 127 -4.75 -6.92 -8.31
C ALA A 127 -3.24 -7.05 -8.58
N GLY A 128 -2.49 -5.95 -8.43
CA GLY A 128 -1.06 -5.90 -8.73
C GLY A 128 -0.75 -5.65 -10.20
N ALA A 129 -1.77 -5.35 -11.04
CA ALA A 129 -1.63 -5.12 -12.46
C ALA A 129 -0.71 -3.92 -12.76
N PRO A 130 0.28 -4.05 -13.67
CA PRO A 130 1.09 -2.94 -14.11
C PRO A 130 0.27 -1.93 -14.92
N LEU A 131 0.50 -0.65 -14.61
CA LEU A 131 -0.03 0.49 -15.36
C LEU A 131 1.08 1.08 -16.23
N PHE A 132 0.78 1.24 -17.51
CA PHE A 132 1.71 1.76 -18.52
C PHE A 132 1.20 3.07 -19.11
N ASP A 133 2.13 3.94 -19.51
CA ASP A 133 1.83 5.08 -20.33
C ASP A 133 1.63 4.68 -21.82
N ALA A 134 1.30 5.66 -22.67
CA ALA A 134 1.09 5.43 -24.10
C ALA A 134 2.34 4.95 -24.85
N GLN A 135 3.52 5.09 -24.29
CA GLN A 135 4.79 4.61 -24.84
C GLN A 135 5.13 3.18 -24.37
N GLY A 136 4.31 2.59 -23.51
CA GLY A 136 4.53 1.26 -22.93
C GLY A 136 5.55 1.26 -21.81
N LEU A 137 5.80 2.40 -21.18
CA LEU A 137 6.66 2.50 -20.01
C LEU A 137 5.83 2.28 -18.74
N LEU A 138 6.35 1.47 -17.82
CA LEU A 138 5.69 1.20 -16.54
C LEU A 138 5.72 2.46 -15.67
N VAL A 139 4.55 2.95 -15.28
CA VAL A 139 4.36 4.17 -14.48
C VAL A 139 3.77 3.89 -13.10
N GLY A 140 3.25 2.70 -12.86
CA GLY A 140 2.71 2.34 -11.55
C GLY A 140 2.17 0.91 -11.48
N ILE A 141 1.76 0.51 -10.28
CA ILE A 141 1.11 -0.78 -10.00
C ILE A 141 -0.30 -0.51 -9.45
N VAL A 142 -1.30 -1.06 -10.09
CA VAL A 142 -2.69 -0.95 -9.65
C VAL A 142 -2.88 -1.73 -8.36
N SER A 143 -3.18 -1.03 -7.29
CA SER A 143 -3.35 -1.57 -5.94
C SER A 143 -4.84 -1.72 -5.58
N LEU A 144 -5.64 -0.70 -5.85
CA LEU A 144 -7.03 -0.68 -5.43
C LEU A 144 -7.98 -0.41 -6.60
N GLY A 145 -9.05 -1.19 -6.65
CA GLY A 145 -10.24 -0.85 -7.42
C GLY A 145 -11.21 -0.07 -6.54
N LEU A 146 -11.44 1.20 -6.86
CA LEU A 146 -12.32 2.07 -6.07
C LEU A 146 -13.74 2.10 -6.64
N SER A 147 -14.24 0.93 -7.07
CA SER A 147 -15.55 0.76 -7.71
C SER A 147 -16.73 1.12 -6.81
N ALA A 148 -16.55 1.11 -5.49
CA ALA A 148 -17.58 1.53 -4.53
C ALA A 148 -17.78 3.06 -4.48
N VAL A 149 -16.76 3.83 -4.87
CA VAL A 149 -16.77 5.31 -4.85
C VAL A 149 -16.89 5.87 -6.27
N GLY A 150 -16.51 5.09 -7.29
CA GLY A 150 -16.53 5.45 -8.69
C GLY A 150 -15.87 4.36 -9.55
N ARG A 151 -16.03 4.45 -10.87
CA ARG A 151 -15.37 3.51 -11.79
C ARG A 151 -13.95 3.97 -12.08
N TYR A 152 -13.04 3.81 -11.12
CA TYR A 152 -11.63 4.14 -11.28
C TYR A 152 -10.74 3.21 -10.47
N SER A 153 -9.48 3.18 -10.82
CA SER A 153 -8.45 2.44 -10.10
C SER A 153 -7.39 3.38 -9.55
N LEU A 154 -6.82 3.00 -8.42
CA LEU A 154 -5.68 3.65 -7.82
C LEU A 154 -4.44 2.81 -8.07
N ALA A 155 -3.39 3.44 -8.59
CA ALA A 155 -2.09 2.83 -8.75
C ALA A 155 -1.04 3.53 -7.89
N ILE A 156 -0.13 2.73 -7.34
CA ILE A 156 1.06 3.18 -6.63
C ILE A 156 2.07 3.63 -7.68
N PRO A 157 2.59 4.87 -7.64
CA PRO A 157 3.56 5.36 -8.61
C PRO A 157 4.86 4.56 -8.58
N ILE A 158 5.42 4.31 -9.76
CA ILE A 158 6.70 3.59 -9.89
C ILE A 158 7.87 4.37 -9.27
N ASP A 159 7.74 5.68 -9.12
CA ASP A 159 8.74 6.55 -8.48
C ASP A 159 9.09 6.06 -7.09
N LEU A 160 8.09 5.62 -6.31
CA LEU A 160 8.31 5.09 -4.96
C LEU A 160 9.14 3.81 -4.97
N PHE A 161 8.98 2.96 -5.99
CA PHE A 161 9.87 1.82 -6.17
C PHE A 161 11.29 2.26 -6.55
N LEU A 162 11.41 3.24 -7.46
CA LEU A 162 12.73 3.74 -7.87
C LEU A 162 13.51 4.35 -6.70
N GLU A 163 12.82 5.07 -5.79
CA GLU A 163 13.39 5.61 -4.56
C GLU A 163 13.80 4.54 -3.54
N ARG A 164 13.11 3.41 -3.52
CA ARG A 164 13.32 2.30 -2.57
C ARG A 164 14.07 1.11 -3.18
N ARG A 165 14.45 1.21 -4.44
CA ARG A 165 14.96 0.09 -5.22
C ARG A 165 16.13 -0.63 -4.55
N GLU A 166 17.13 0.12 -4.11
CA GLU A 166 18.31 -0.43 -3.45
C GLU A 166 17.97 -1.19 -2.16
N GLU A 167 17.07 -0.62 -1.35
CA GLU A 167 16.58 -1.25 -0.11
C GLU A 167 15.84 -2.56 -0.42
N MET A 168 14.93 -2.52 -1.38
CA MET A 168 14.13 -3.71 -1.75
C MET A 168 14.97 -4.79 -2.45
N GLU A 169 15.97 -4.41 -3.24
CA GLU A 169 16.87 -5.36 -3.90
C GLU A 169 17.87 -6.01 -2.92
N SER A 170 18.32 -5.27 -1.90
CA SER A 170 19.28 -5.78 -0.89
C SER A 170 18.63 -6.44 0.32
N GLY A 171 17.34 -6.22 0.53
CA GLY A 171 16.64 -6.59 1.77
C GLY A 171 17.04 -5.77 3.00
N ALA A 172 17.89 -4.75 2.82
CA ALA A 172 18.39 -3.91 3.90
C ALA A 172 17.75 -2.53 3.85
N ARG A 173 17.02 -2.17 4.93
CA ARG A 173 16.42 -0.85 5.07
C ARG A 173 17.50 0.22 5.28
N SER A 174 17.32 1.39 4.66
CA SER A 174 18.21 2.53 4.86
C SER A 174 18.18 2.99 6.33
N PRO A 175 19.34 3.24 6.97
CA PRO A 175 19.40 3.76 8.34
C PRO A 175 18.72 5.13 8.49
N ASP A 176 18.67 5.91 7.43
CA ASP A 176 18.08 7.26 7.40
C ASP A 176 16.54 7.22 7.32
N ARG A 177 15.95 6.04 7.20
CA ARG A 177 14.52 5.83 7.12
C ARG A 177 14.01 5.00 8.29
N PRO A 178 13.65 5.62 9.43
CA PRO A 178 13.13 4.91 10.58
C PRO A 178 11.79 4.23 10.25
N PHE A 179 11.49 3.17 10.96
CA PHE A 179 10.18 2.53 10.89
C PHE A 179 9.10 3.49 11.41
N ARG A 180 7.94 3.51 10.76
CA ARG A 180 6.79 4.28 11.20
C ARG A 180 6.07 3.57 12.34
N ALA A 181 5.62 4.34 13.33
CA ALA A 181 4.74 3.84 14.36
C ALA A 181 3.47 3.22 13.75
N TRP A 182 3.10 2.04 14.22
CA TRP A 182 1.85 1.38 13.89
C TRP A 182 1.03 1.16 15.16
N VAL A 183 -0.23 1.53 15.16
CA VAL A 183 -1.09 1.39 16.34
C VAL A 183 -2.21 0.36 16.14
N GLY A 184 -2.52 -0.03 14.93
CA GLY A 184 -3.46 -1.11 14.64
C GLY A 184 -4.91 -0.69 14.83
N PHE A 185 -5.35 0.38 14.17
CA PHE A 185 -6.73 0.84 14.18
C PHE A 185 -7.22 1.21 12.79
N TYR A 186 -8.52 1.41 12.67
CA TYR A 186 -9.17 1.82 11.43
C TYR A 186 -9.82 3.19 11.65
N PRO A 187 -9.08 4.30 11.38
CA PRO A 187 -9.63 5.65 11.48
C PRO A 187 -10.42 5.99 10.23
N GLN A 188 -11.48 6.76 10.39
CA GLN A 188 -12.28 7.28 9.28
C GLN A 188 -12.54 8.77 9.47
N ALA A 189 -12.29 9.55 8.42
CA ALA A 189 -12.63 10.96 8.39
C ALA A 189 -14.12 11.17 8.09
N PHE A 190 -14.70 12.22 8.68
CA PHE A 190 -16.05 12.69 8.45
C PHE A 190 -16.12 14.21 8.64
N ASP A 191 -17.27 14.83 8.34
CA ASP A 191 -17.47 16.27 8.58
C ASP A 191 -17.47 16.56 10.09
N GLY A 192 -16.31 16.87 10.66
CA GLY A 192 -16.14 17.11 12.08
C GLY A 192 -14.92 16.45 12.71
N GLY A 193 -14.14 15.68 11.94
CA GLY A 193 -12.88 15.11 12.41
C GLY A 193 -12.60 13.68 11.98
N VAL A 194 -11.92 12.95 12.82
CA VAL A 194 -11.52 11.56 12.58
C VAL A 194 -11.98 10.68 13.75
N ALA A 195 -12.70 9.62 13.44
CA ALA A 195 -13.16 8.64 14.44
C ALA A 195 -12.52 7.27 14.25
N VAL A 196 -12.34 6.55 15.34
CA VAL A 196 -11.96 5.13 15.34
C VAL A 196 -13.17 4.29 14.96
N THR A 197 -13.14 3.64 13.80
CA THR A 197 -14.24 2.77 13.34
C THR A 197 -14.00 1.30 13.61
N GLY A 198 -12.77 0.92 13.97
CA GLY A 198 -12.40 -0.43 14.34
C GLY A 198 -10.96 -0.50 14.83
N LEU A 199 -10.61 -1.66 15.36
CA LEU A 199 -9.30 -1.97 15.91
C LEU A 199 -8.80 -3.32 15.38
N VAL A 200 -7.50 -3.45 15.26
CA VAL A 200 -6.87 -4.75 15.05
C VAL A 200 -6.82 -5.47 16.38
N SER A 201 -7.49 -6.62 16.47
CA SER A 201 -7.53 -7.40 17.71
C SER A 201 -6.13 -7.77 18.20
N GLY A 202 -5.85 -7.48 19.48
CA GLY A 202 -4.53 -7.66 20.07
C GLY A 202 -3.46 -6.68 19.59
N GLY A 203 -3.82 -5.70 18.77
CA GLY A 203 -2.94 -4.62 18.36
C GLY A 203 -2.66 -3.62 19.45
N PRO A 204 -1.70 -2.68 19.24
CA PRO A 204 -1.33 -1.69 20.23
C PRO A 204 -2.50 -0.83 20.73
N ALA A 205 -3.33 -0.32 19.83
CA ALA A 205 -4.49 0.51 20.17
C ALA A 205 -5.56 -0.24 20.99
N ASP A 206 -5.80 -1.52 20.62
CA ASP A 206 -6.72 -2.40 21.34
C ASP A 206 -6.22 -2.66 22.76
N LYS A 207 -4.94 -3.01 22.92
CA LYS A 207 -4.32 -3.22 24.23
C LYS A 207 -4.29 -1.97 25.12
N ALA A 208 -4.18 -0.80 24.52
CA ALA A 208 -4.16 0.48 25.23
C ALA A 208 -5.56 0.97 25.62
N GLY A 209 -6.63 0.33 25.12
CA GLY A 209 -8.00 0.67 25.46
C GLY A 209 -8.61 1.79 24.62
N LEU A 210 -8.07 2.06 23.43
CA LEU A 210 -8.86 2.76 22.41
C LEU A 210 -10.09 1.92 22.07
N THR A 211 -11.18 2.58 21.72
CA THR A 211 -12.43 1.90 21.41
C THR A 211 -13.05 2.43 20.12
N ARG A 212 -13.85 1.59 19.49
CA ARG A 212 -14.68 2.05 18.37
C ARG A 212 -15.62 3.15 18.83
N GLY A 213 -15.67 4.25 18.10
CA GLY A 213 -16.47 5.43 18.40
C GLY A 213 -15.67 6.56 19.05
N ASP A 214 -14.40 6.35 19.44
CA ASP A 214 -13.54 7.42 19.91
C ASP A 214 -13.33 8.45 18.79
N LEU A 215 -13.61 9.72 19.09
CA LEU A 215 -13.30 10.83 18.19
C LEU A 215 -11.89 11.34 18.54
N LEU A 216 -10.98 11.27 17.59
CA LEU A 216 -9.60 11.71 17.76
C LEU A 216 -9.52 13.24 17.74
N LEU A 217 -9.08 13.85 18.82
CA LEU A 217 -8.91 15.30 18.93
C LEU A 217 -7.48 15.74 18.65
N SER A 218 -6.50 14.98 19.18
CA SER A 218 -5.09 15.25 18.94
C SER A 218 -4.23 13.99 19.12
N VAL A 219 -3.04 14.03 18.50
CA VAL A 219 -1.95 13.07 18.71
C VAL A 219 -0.75 13.83 19.23
N ASP A 220 -0.26 13.47 20.42
CA ASP A 220 0.83 14.16 21.13
C ASP A 220 0.66 15.69 21.15
N GLY A 221 -0.58 16.15 21.38
CA GLY A 221 -0.95 17.56 21.40
C GLY A 221 -1.10 18.23 20.04
N THR A 222 -0.80 17.53 18.92
CA THR A 222 -1.08 18.03 17.57
C THR A 222 -2.53 17.73 17.21
N ALA A 223 -3.32 18.77 16.92
CA ALA A 223 -4.73 18.62 16.55
C ALA A 223 -4.92 17.76 15.29
N VAL A 224 -5.97 16.94 15.28
CA VAL A 224 -6.30 16.03 14.19
C VAL A 224 -7.68 16.41 13.63
N GLY A 225 -7.71 16.91 12.38
CA GLY A 225 -8.92 17.19 11.64
C GLY A 225 -9.11 16.34 10.39
N SER A 226 -8.05 15.62 9.98
CA SER A 226 -8.04 14.76 8.79
C SER A 226 -7.19 13.50 9.00
N LEU A 227 -7.33 12.50 8.12
CA LEU A 227 -6.43 11.33 8.13
C LEU A 227 -4.97 11.74 7.88
N ARG A 228 -4.74 12.75 7.06
CA ARG A 228 -3.40 13.29 6.80
C ARG A 228 -2.78 13.89 8.06
N ASP A 229 -3.53 14.70 8.82
CA ASP A 229 -3.03 15.24 10.09
C ASP A 229 -2.68 14.11 11.06
N LEU A 230 -3.58 13.13 11.17
CA LEU A 230 -3.40 11.96 12.01
C LEU A 230 -2.12 11.21 11.67
N TYR A 231 -1.95 10.82 10.40
CA TYR A 231 -0.79 10.04 9.99
C TYR A 231 0.51 10.86 10.03
N THR A 232 0.45 12.15 9.71
CA THR A 232 1.61 13.04 9.82
C THR A 232 2.08 13.19 11.27
N ALA A 233 1.15 13.26 12.23
CA ALA A 233 1.49 13.32 13.64
C ALA A 233 2.00 11.96 14.17
N LEU A 234 1.29 10.88 13.85
CA LEU A 234 1.62 9.52 14.28
C LEU A 234 3.02 9.08 13.79
N TRP A 235 3.33 9.32 12.51
CA TRP A 235 4.57 8.85 11.89
C TRP A 235 5.81 9.72 12.17
N ARG A 236 5.70 10.68 13.11
CA ARG A 236 6.87 11.28 13.78
C ARG A 236 7.47 10.35 14.82
N LYS A 237 6.75 9.28 15.13
CA LYS A 237 7.13 8.25 16.10
C LYS A 237 7.47 6.95 15.37
N GLY A 238 8.24 6.13 16.07
CA GLY A 238 8.61 4.78 15.63
C GLY A 238 8.00 3.68 16.50
N PRO A 239 8.23 2.41 16.17
CA PRO A 239 7.88 1.29 17.01
C PRO A 239 8.55 1.40 18.38
N GLY A 240 7.81 1.09 19.45
CA GLY A 240 8.25 1.21 20.84
C GLY A 240 8.03 2.58 21.47
N ASP A 241 7.78 3.61 20.68
CA ASP A 241 7.46 4.94 21.22
C ASP A 241 6.04 4.98 21.80
N THR A 242 5.87 5.77 22.83
CA THR A 242 4.54 6.09 23.36
C THR A 242 3.92 7.22 22.55
N VAL A 243 2.69 7.00 22.11
CA VAL A 243 1.85 7.95 21.37
C VAL A 243 0.63 8.29 22.22
N GLY A 244 0.46 9.56 22.56
CA GLY A 244 -0.68 10.06 23.33
C GLY A 244 -1.84 10.48 22.45
N PHE A 245 -2.95 9.77 22.51
CA PHE A 245 -4.20 10.12 21.81
C PHE A 245 -5.13 10.84 22.77
N GLN A 246 -5.48 12.11 22.48
CA GLN A 246 -6.60 12.76 23.14
C GLN A 246 -7.87 12.44 22.34
N VAL A 247 -8.83 11.84 23.01
CA VAL A 247 -10.08 11.39 22.38
C VAL A 247 -11.29 11.94 23.11
N LEU A 248 -12.37 12.18 22.36
CA LEU A 248 -13.70 12.40 22.93
C LEU A 248 -14.45 11.06 22.85
N ARG A 249 -14.76 10.53 24.03
CA ARG A 249 -15.59 9.31 24.21
C ARG A 249 -16.85 9.67 24.96
N GLU A 250 -17.99 9.47 24.32
CA GLU A 250 -19.31 9.93 24.81
C GLU A 250 -19.28 11.46 25.07
N SER A 251 -19.10 11.89 26.31
CA SER A 251 -19.02 13.32 26.68
C SER A 251 -17.76 13.66 27.46
N ALA A 252 -16.79 12.74 27.54
CA ALA A 252 -15.54 12.90 28.29
C ALA A 252 -14.34 12.98 27.35
N ILE A 253 -13.43 13.89 27.64
CA ILE A 253 -12.13 13.94 26.98
C ILE A 253 -11.18 13.05 27.80
N LEU A 254 -10.60 12.06 27.13
CA LEU A 254 -9.66 11.10 27.69
C LEU A 254 -8.32 11.20 26.98
N VAL A 255 -7.25 10.84 27.68
CA VAL A 255 -5.93 10.62 27.08
C VAL A 255 -5.64 9.12 27.13
N VAL A 256 -5.38 8.53 25.99
CA VAL A 256 -5.01 7.12 25.86
C VAL A 256 -3.59 7.05 25.34
N GLU A 257 -2.69 6.48 26.14
CA GLU A 257 -1.30 6.26 25.76
C GLU A 257 -1.14 4.90 25.10
N VAL A 258 -0.67 4.89 23.86
CA VAL A 258 -0.46 3.68 23.05
C VAL A 258 1.04 3.48 22.84
N ILE A 259 1.58 2.34 23.24
CA ILE A 259 2.93 1.95 22.83
C ILE A 259 2.85 1.44 21.40
N ALA A 260 3.40 2.18 20.46
CA ALA A 260 3.36 1.84 19.03
C ALA A 260 4.11 0.53 18.75
N GLY A 261 3.56 -0.28 17.88
CA GLY A 261 4.17 -1.51 17.41
C GLY A 261 4.87 -1.35 16.06
N ASP A 262 5.53 -2.43 15.64
CA ASP A 262 5.95 -2.64 14.28
C ASP A 262 4.90 -3.48 13.55
N ARG A 263 4.42 -2.98 12.40
CA ARG A 263 3.42 -3.70 11.60
C ARG A 263 3.99 -5.01 11.07
N GLU A 264 5.26 -5.01 10.64
CA GLU A 264 5.89 -6.20 10.08
C GLU A 264 5.99 -7.31 11.12
N ASP A 265 6.38 -6.96 12.35
CA ASP A 265 6.50 -7.94 13.43
C ASP A 265 5.14 -8.47 13.92
N PHE A 266 4.10 -7.66 13.84
CA PHE A 266 2.76 -8.07 14.26
C PHE A 266 2.12 -9.11 13.32
N TYR A 267 2.42 -9.05 12.02
CA TYR A 267 1.84 -9.92 11.00
C TYR A 267 2.77 -11.09 10.58
N LYS A 268 3.92 -11.26 11.23
CA LYS A 268 4.76 -12.46 11.15
C LYS A 268 4.15 -13.57 11.98
#